data_424ae6f989c879d1273921dcc5a78ca6
#
_entry.id   424ae6f989c879d1273921dcc5a78ca6
#
_cell.length_a   1.000
_cell.length_b   1.000
_cell.length_c   1.000
_cell.angle_alpha   90.00
_cell.angle_beta   90.00
_cell.angle_gamma   90.00
#
_symmetry.space_group_name_H-M   'P 1'
#
loop_
_entity.id
_entity.type
_entity.pdbx_description
1 polymer ?
#
loop_
_entity_poly.entity_id
_entity_poly.type
_entity_poly.pdbx_seq_one_letter_code
_entity_poly.pdbx_strand_id
1 'polypeptide(L)'
;MTKAPTLPRGMTRRRFLATAAAAALTAGLFSGARPLMAAEPIKTAAVYTVPVEQQWVSRIHKAAVAAQERGDIDYAYSENVSNTDYARVMREYAESGYTLIIGEAFAVEQEAREVAAEYPEIAFLLGSSFKPEPDLPNFAVFDNYIQDASYLTGIIAGSLSDSGNIGLIGGFPIPEVNRLMHAFMAGVRETNPDAKFQVSFIGSWFDPPAAKETAYAMIENGADMLYAERFGVSDAAQEKGVLAIGNVIDTQADYPDTVVASAIWNFEPTLNMAIEQVKAGTFKAEDYGRFSMMKEGGAELAPLGTFAGKVPQEAMDLVEQRKAEIMSGDYTTEVNDEEPKSN
;
A
#
# COMPACT_ATOMS: atom_id res chain seq x y z
N MET A 1 13.19 25.74 81.42
CA MET A 1 14.58 25.32 81.68
C MET A 1 14.84 24.06 80.90
N THR A 2 15.42 24.16 79.70
CA THR A 2 15.84 23.03 78.90
C THR A 2 17.21 23.35 78.34
N LYS A 3 18.19 22.54 78.66
CA LYS A 3 19.61 22.68 78.35
C LYS A 3 19.87 22.50 76.87
N ALA A 4 20.67 23.41 76.26
CA ALA A 4 21.25 23.27 74.98
C ALA A 4 22.38 22.22 74.99
N PRO A 5 22.57 21.43 73.96
CA PRO A 5 23.68 20.47 73.82
C PRO A 5 24.96 21.19 73.42
N THR A 6 26.04 20.92 74.14
CA THR A 6 27.40 21.37 73.87
C THR A 6 28.01 20.62 72.67
N LEU A 7 28.63 21.36 71.71
CA LEU A 7 29.43 20.85 70.60
C LEU A 7 30.84 20.39 71.13
N PRO A 8 31.39 19.30 70.59
CA PRO A 8 32.74 18.87 70.91
C PRO A 8 33.80 19.77 70.19
N ARG A 9 34.73 20.24 70.99
CA ARG A 9 35.94 20.95 70.53
C ARG A 9 36.89 19.97 69.86
N GLY A 10 37.25 20.24 68.59
CA GLY A 10 38.41 19.63 67.99
C GLY A 10 38.26 19.13 66.55
N MET A 11 37.91 20.02 65.61
CA MET A 11 38.19 19.76 64.21
C MET A 11 38.93 20.93 63.61
N THR A 12 40.17 20.64 63.18
CA THR A 12 41.08 21.61 62.60
C THR A 12 40.66 21.97 61.17
N ARG A 13 40.87 23.26 60.80
CA ARG A 13 40.53 23.86 59.47
C ARG A 13 41.00 23.08 58.24
N ARG A 14 41.85 22.09 58.37
CA ARG A 14 42.37 21.27 57.28
C ARG A 14 41.43 20.13 56.80
N ARG A 15 40.47 19.73 57.62
CA ARG A 15 39.48 18.66 57.22
C ARG A 15 38.25 19.19 56.50
N PHE A 16 37.98 20.50 56.57
CA PHE A 16 36.86 21.12 55.86
C PHE A 16 37.11 21.35 54.37
N LEU A 17 38.37 21.46 53.95
CA LEU A 17 38.74 21.66 52.53
C LEU A 17 38.80 20.35 51.70
N ALA A 18 38.92 19.20 52.37
CA ALA A 18 39.00 17.90 51.68
C ALA A 18 37.59 17.33 51.39
N THR A 19 36.58 17.72 52.12
CA THR A 19 35.18 17.26 51.94
C THR A 19 34.40 18.08 50.88
N ALA A 20 34.83 19.33 50.62
CA ALA A 20 34.21 20.16 49.58
C ALA A 20 34.66 19.80 48.16
N ALA A 21 35.91 19.22 48.03
CA ALA A 21 36.40 18.79 46.71
C ALA A 21 35.83 17.45 46.21
N ALA A 22 35.36 16.59 47.12
CA ALA A 22 34.74 15.30 46.74
C ALA A 22 33.29 15.43 46.27
N ALA A 23 32.56 16.49 46.72
CA ALA A 23 31.18 16.75 46.30
C ALA A 23 31.07 17.46 44.94
N ALA A 24 32.17 18.11 44.48
CA ALA A 24 32.19 18.79 43.17
C ALA A 24 32.51 17.84 42.00
N LEU A 25 33.06 16.65 42.22
CA LEU A 25 33.41 15.68 41.18
C LEU A 25 32.27 14.67 40.85
N THR A 26 31.22 14.59 41.69
CA THR A 26 30.06 13.73 41.42
C THR A 26 28.88 14.47 40.79
N ALA A 27 28.93 15.80 40.67
CA ALA A 27 27.89 16.60 40.00
C ALA A 27 28.12 16.78 38.49
N GLY A 28 29.25 16.28 37.95
CA GLY A 28 29.64 16.47 36.55
C GLY A 28 29.31 15.33 35.60
N LEU A 29 28.69 14.24 36.06
CA LEU A 29 28.39 13.06 35.23
C LEU A 29 26.89 12.80 34.98
N PHE A 30 26.00 13.67 35.46
CA PHE A 30 24.61 13.74 35.02
C PHE A 30 24.47 14.84 33.95
N SER A 31 25.30 14.79 32.89
CA SER A 31 24.98 15.48 31.65
C SER A 31 23.78 14.80 31.01
N GLY A 32 22.66 15.46 31.20
CA GLY A 32 21.34 15.15 30.73
C GLY A 32 21.29 14.28 29.49
N ALA A 33 20.87 13.04 29.63
CA ALA A 33 20.09 12.45 28.60
C ALA A 33 18.87 13.38 28.42
N ARG A 34 18.94 14.31 27.44
CA ARG A 34 17.74 14.96 26.94
C ARG A 34 16.82 13.82 26.59
N PRO A 35 15.59 13.78 27.10
CA PRO A 35 14.60 12.85 26.55
C PRO A 35 14.65 13.10 25.03
N LEU A 36 14.82 12.04 24.23
CA LEU A 36 14.51 12.10 22.82
C LEU A 36 13.04 12.50 22.80
N MET A 37 12.76 13.77 22.55
CA MET A 37 11.38 14.17 22.26
C MET A 37 11.05 13.44 20.96
N ALA A 38 10.07 12.55 21.03
CA ALA A 38 9.49 11.98 19.81
C ALA A 38 9.18 13.16 18.89
N ALA A 39 9.60 13.07 17.62
CA ALA A 39 9.27 14.11 16.67
C ALA A 39 7.73 14.26 16.65
N GLU A 40 7.24 15.48 16.62
CA GLU A 40 5.79 15.70 16.54
C GLU A 40 5.24 15.02 15.28
N PRO A 41 4.05 14.40 15.37
CA PRO A 41 3.42 13.77 14.22
C PRO A 41 3.17 14.83 13.14
N ILE A 42 3.41 14.48 11.87
CA ILE A 42 3.12 15.38 10.76
C ILE A 42 1.61 15.33 10.42
N LYS A 43 1.00 16.48 10.18
CA LYS A 43 -0.39 16.56 9.75
C LYS A 43 -0.51 16.02 8.32
N THR A 44 -1.21 14.90 8.19
CA THR A 44 -1.40 14.19 6.93
C THR A 44 -2.87 14.10 6.59
N ALA A 45 -3.25 14.55 5.39
CA ALA A 45 -4.61 14.41 4.88
C ALA A 45 -4.66 13.43 3.71
N ALA A 46 -5.81 12.77 3.52
CA ALA A 46 -6.07 12.00 2.31
C ALA A 46 -7.36 12.42 1.63
N VAL A 47 -7.36 12.39 0.28
CA VAL A 47 -8.54 12.69 -0.55
C VAL A 47 -8.82 11.51 -1.47
N TYR A 48 -10.01 10.94 -1.35
CA TYR A 48 -10.44 9.76 -2.09
C TYR A 48 -11.73 10.03 -2.86
N THR A 49 -11.81 9.60 -4.12
CA THR A 49 -13.02 9.74 -4.95
C THR A 49 -14.05 8.64 -4.69
N VAL A 50 -13.63 7.58 -4.01
CA VAL A 50 -14.43 6.39 -3.66
C VAL A 50 -14.44 6.19 -2.14
N PRO A 51 -15.31 5.29 -1.59
CA PRO A 51 -15.27 4.97 -0.17
C PRO A 51 -13.97 4.24 0.21
N VAL A 52 -13.55 4.38 1.48
CA VAL A 52 -12.30 3.78 2.01
C VAL A 52 -12.29 2.25 2.00
N GLU A 53 -13.43 1.61 1.86
CA GLU A 53 -13.58 0.16 1.70
C GLU A 53 -13.18 -0.33 0.31
N GLN A 54 -13.12 0.55 -0.71
CA GLN A 54 -12.66 0.16 -2.03
C GLN A 54 -11.25 -0.42 -1.96
N GLN A 55 -11.00 -1.52 -2.68
CA GLN A 55 -9.81 -2.36 -2.53
C GLN A 55 -8.50 -1.57 -2.51
N TRP A 56 -8.27 -0.71 -3.52
CA TRP A 56 -7.04 0.05 -3.68
C TRP A 56 -6.90 1.14 -2.61
N VAL A 57 -7.95 1.94 -2.40
CA VAL A 57 -7.98 3.01 -1.39
C VAL A 57 -7.85 2.46 0.02
N SER A 58 -8.44 1.29 0.30
CA SER A 58 -8.35 0.65 1.62
C SER A 58 -6.90 0.39 2.06
N ARG A 59 -5.98 0.16 1.12
CA ARG A 59 -4.56 -0.09 1.43
C ARG A 59 -3.85 1.19 1.89
N ILE A 60 -4.19 2.32 1.26
CA ILE A 60 -3.67 3.64 1.65
C ILE A 60 -4.22 4.01 3.02
N HIS A 61 -5.54 3.90 3.19
CA HIS A 61 -6.22 4.21 4.46
C HIS A 61 -5.67 3.36 5.61
N LYS A 62 -5.52 2.05 5.43
CA LYS A 62 -4.96 1.13 6.42
C LYS A 62 -3.53 1.51 6.82
N ALA A 63 -2.68 1.83 5.86
CA ALA A 63 -1.31 2.26 6.12
C ALA A 63 -1.26 3.60 6.89
N ALA A 64 -2.14 4.55 6.54
CA ALA A 64 -2.25 5.82 7.23
C ALA A 64 -2.75 5.67 8.68
N VAL A 65 -3.74 4.81 8.92
CA VAL A 65 -4.21 4.46 10.27
C VAL A 65 -3.07 3.84 11.09
N ALA A 66 -2.34 2.89 10.52
CA ALA A 66 -1.19 2.27 11.20
C ALA A 66 -0.09 3.30 11.54
N ALA A 67 0.19 4.24 10.62
CA ALA A 67 1.14 5.31 10.88
C ALA A 67 0.66 6.28 11.98
N GLN A 68 -0.63 6.57 12.05
CA GLN A 68 -1.24 7.36 13.14
C GLN A 68 -1.14 6.61 14.47
N GLU A 69 -1.44 5.32 14.51
CA GLU A 69 -1.33 4.51 15.73
C GLU A 69 0.12 4.46 16.27
N ARG A 70 1.12 4.51 15.39
CA ARG A 70 2.53 4.64 15.78
C ARG A 70 2.91 6.04 16.25
N GLY A 71 2.06 7.05 16.02
CA GLY A 71 2.33 8.45 16.34
C GLY A 71 3.20 9.16 15.29
N ASP A 72 3.31 8.62 14.09
CA ASP A 72 4.09 9.20 13.00
C ASP A 72 3.37 10.36 12.33
N ILE A 73 2.05 10.29 12.23
CA ILE A 73 1.19 11.28 11.59
C ILE A 73 -0.05 11.60 12.45
N ASP A 74 -0.63 12.79 12.21
CA ASP A 74 -1.99 13.17 12.60
C ASP A 74 -2.84 13.12 11.34
N TYR A 75 -3.70 12.08 11.23
CA TYR A 75 -4.35 11.69 9.99
C TYR A 75 -5.82 12.11 9.93
N ALA A 76 -6.20 12.77 8.83
CA ALA A 76 -7.58 13.00 8.45
C ALA A 76 -7.81 12.60 7.00
N TYR A 77 -9.08 12.35 6.62
CA TYR A 77 -9.41 12.02 5.24
C TYR A 77 -10.80 12.51 4.83
N SER A 78 -10.99 12.63 3.53
CA SER A 78 -12.30 12.81 2.88
C SER A 78 -12.47 11.72 1.83
N GLU A 79 -13.61 11.07 1.83
CA GLU A 79 -13.98 10.03 0.89
C GLU A 79 -15.20 10.40 0.06
N ASN A 80 -15.46 9.68 -1.04
CA ASN A 80 -16.56 9.98 -1.97
C ASN A 80 -16.52 11.43 -2.49
N VAL A 81 -15.32 11.99 -2.62
CA VAL A 81 -15.11 13.34 -3.14
C VAL A 81 -15.29 13.30 -4.66
N SER A 82 -16.22 14.10 -5.19
CA SER A 82 -16.41 14.17 -6.64
C SER A 82 -15.17 14.74 -7.34
N ASN A 83 -14.93 14.36 -8.60
CA ASN A 83 -13.82 14.93 -9.39
C ASN A 83 -13.85 16.46 -9.44
N THR A 84 -15.05 17.06 -9.48
CA THR A 84 -15.23 18.53 -9.51
C THR A 84 -14.90 19.22 -8.18
N ASP A 85 -14.98 18.50 -7.07
CA ASP A 85 -14.68 19.01 -5.73
C ASP A 85 -13.24 18.70 -5.27
N TYR A 86 -12.53 17.80 -5.97
CA TYR A 86 -11.26 17.25 -5.53
C TYR A 86 -10.22 18.34 -5.24
N ALA A 87 -9.98 19.23 -6.19
CA ALA A 87 -9.05 20.35 -6.03
C ALA A 87 -9.45 21.30 -4.89
N ARG A 88 -10.76 21.54 -4.68
CA ARG A 88 -11.25 22.36 -3.56
C ARG A 88 -10.91 21.70 -2.22
N VAL A 89 -11.18 20.39 -2.08
CA VAL A 89 -10.89 19.66 -0.84
C VAL A 89 -9.39 19.61 -0.55
N MET A 90 -8.54 19.44 -1.59
CA MET A 90 -7.08 19.53 -1.42
C MET A 90 -6.66 20.89 -0.87
N ARG A 91 -7.19 22.01 -1.42
CA ARG A 91 -6.91 23.37 -0.92
C ARG A 91 -7.36 23.56 0.53
N GLU A 92 -8.54 23.06 0.90
CA GLU A 92 -9.05 23.14 2.28
C GLU A 92 -8.11 22.45 3.28
N TYR A 93 -7.53 21.28 2.93
CA TYR A 93 -6.52 20.64 3.74
C TYR A 93 -5.21 21.44 3.80
N ALA A 94 -4.74 21.95 2.66
CA ALA A 94 -3.55 22.79 2.58
C ALA A 94 -3.67 24.04 3.49
N GLU A 95 -4.78 24.77 3.39
CA GLU A 95 -5.09 25.95 4.20
C GLU A 95 -5.29 25.64 5.69
N SER A 96 -5.67 24.40 6.02
CA SER A 96 -5.81 23.89 7.39
C SER A 96 -4.48 23.46 8.02
N GLY A 97 -3.36 23.65 7.30
CA GLY A 97 -2.01 23.41 7.78
C GLY A 97 -1.59 21.92 7.76
N TYR A 98 -2.16 21.12 6.87
CA TYR A 98 -1.65 19.81 6.57
C TYR A 98 -0.37 19.91 5.73
N THR A 99 0.63 19.09 6.03
CA THR A 99 1.96 19.16 5.43
C THR A 99 2.26 18.01 4.47
N LEU A 100 1.45 16.96 4.51
CA LEU A 100 1.44 15.86 3.56
C LEU A 100 -0.01 15.61 3.11
N ILE A 101 -0.27 15.67 1.81
CA ILE A 101 -1.56 15.34 1.21
C ILE A 101 -1.36 14.10 0.34
N ILE A 102 -2.11 13.04 0.63
CA ILE A 102 -2.08 11.75 -0.08
C ILE A 102 -3.43 11.48 -0.73
N GLY A 103 -3.47 10.57 -1.70
CA GLY A 103 -4.72 10.17 -2.34
C GLY A 103 -4.51 9.58 -3.72
N GLU A 104 -5.53 9.66 -4.56
CA GLU A 104 -5.48 9.20 -5.95
C GLU A 104 -5.85 10.36 -6.87
N ALA A 105 -5.19 10.44 -8.02
CA ALA A 105 -5.35 11.56 -8.95
C ALA A 105 -5.62 11.12 -10.40
N PHE A 106 -5.88 9.84 -10.65
CA PHE A 106 -6.02 9.31 -12.02
C PHE A 106 -7.01 10.07 -12.92
N ALA A 107 -8.10 10.56 -12.34
CA ALA A 107 -9.13 11.31 -13.08
C ALA A 107 -9.00 12.84 -12.94
N VAL A 108 -8.13 13.34 -12.07
CA VAL A 108 -8.02 14.77 -11.68
C VAL A 108 -6.55 15.23 -11.62
N GLU A 109 -5.71 14.59 -12.41
CA GLU A 109 -4.24 14.77 -12.38
C GLU A 109 -3.83 16.22 -12.58
N GLN A 110 -4.40 16.90 -13.57
CA GLN A 110 -4.05 18.27 -13.89
C GLN A 110 -4.41 19.21 -12.74
N GLU A 111 -5.63 19.10 -12.23
CA GLU A 111 -6.13 19.93 -11.13
C GLU A 111 -5.33 19.70 -9.84
N ALA A 112 -4.94 18.44 -9.58
CA ALA A 112 -4.11 18.12 -8.42
C ALA A 112 -2.71 18.75 -8.51
N ARG A 113 -2.09 18.76 -9.69
CA ARG A 113 -0.80 19.42 -9.94
C ARG A 113 -0.89 20.93 -9.83
N GLU A 114 -1.98 21.54 -10.32
CA GLU A 114 -2.24 22.97 -10.15
C GLU A 114 -2.30 23.36 -8.66
N VAL A 115 -3.01 22.57 -7.84
CA VAL A 115 -3.05 22.79 -6.38
C VAL A 115 -1.66 22.63 -5.76
N ALA A 116 -0.88 21.64 -6.15
CA ALA A 116 0.48 21.47 -5.61
C ALA A 116 1.39 22.65 -5.95
N ALA A 117 1.24 23.27 -7.13
CA ALA A 117 1.98 24.47 -7.51
C ALA A 117 1.59 25.71 -6.69
N GLU A 118 0.34 25.77 -6.18
CA GLU A 118 -0.12 26.86 -5.31
C GLU A 118 0.47 26.77 -3.88
N TYR A 119 0.86 25.55 -3.43
CA TYR A 119 1.34 25.27 -2.08
C TYR A 119 2.71 24.55 -2.09
N PRO A 120 3.79 25.23 -2.52
CA PRO A 120 5.10 24.59 -2.73
C PRO A 120 5.77 24.04 -1.45
N GLU A 121 5.29 24.45 -0.27
CA GLU A 121 5.77 23.98 1.04
C GLU A 121 5.09 22.69 1.51
N ILE A 122 4.03 22.25 0.84
CA ILE A 122 3.27 21.04 1.18
C ILE A 122 3.72 19.89 0.28
N ALA A 123 3.91 18.72 0.85
CA ALA A 123 4.21 17.50 0.11
C ALA A 123 2.91 16.86 -0.40
N PHE A 124 2.86 16.54 -1.68
CA PHE A 124 1.76 15.83 -2.32
C PHE A 124 2.24 14.47 -2.80
N LEU A 125 1.61 13.39 -2.33
CA LEU A 125 1.89 12.02 -2.73
C LEU A 125 0.62 11.40 -3.31
N LEU A 126 0.48 11.41 -4.62
CA LEU A 126 -0.75 11.05 -5.31
C LEU A 126 -0.60 9.80 -6.17
N GLY A 127 -1.59 8.91 -6.12
CA GLY A 127 -1.73 7.78 -7.05
C GLY A 127 -1.93 8.30 -8.47
N SER A 128 -1.03 7.94 -9.38
CA SER A 128 -1.00 8.44 -10.74
C SER A 128 -0.25 7.50 -11.67
N SER A 129 -0.71 7.40 -12.93
CA SER A 129 0.01 6.73 -14.01
C SER A 129 1.01 7.65 -14.73
N PHE A 130 1.04 8.95 -14.39
CA PHE A 130 1.95 9.91 -14.98
C PHE A 130 3.29 9.95 -14.21
N LYS A 131 4.32 10.43 -14.91
CA LYS A 131 5.65 10.57 -14.29
C LYS A 131 5.71 11.85 -13.43
N PRO A 132 6.59 11.86 -12.41
CA PRO A 132 6.90 13.09 -11.69
C PRO A 132 7.44 14.18 -12.63
N GLU A 133 7.12 15.43 -12.34
CA GLU A 133 7.60 16.59 -13.10
C GLU A 133 8.71 17.31 -12.32
N PRO A 134 9.89 17.54 -12.92
CA PRO A 134 11.01 18.19 -12.22
C PRO A 134 10.68 19.62 -11.77
N ASP A 135 9.80 20.31 -12.48
CA ASP A 135 9.41 21.70 -12.19
C ASP A 135 8.35 21.80 -11.08
N LEU A 136 7.84 20.65 -10.60
CA LEU A 136 6.90 20.52 -9.49
C LEU A 136 7.48 19.64 -8.37
N PRO A 137 8.50 20.12 -7.63
CA PRO A 137 9.32 19.27 -6.76
C PRO A 137 8.58 18.72 -5.54
N ASN A 138 7.43 19.25 -5.19
CA ASN A 138 6.59 18.84 -4.07
C ASN A 138 5.47 17.86 -4.45
N PHE A 139 5.38 17.44 -5.73
CA PHE A 139 4.39 16.48 -6.20
C PHE A 139 5.07 15.16 -6.60
N ALA A 140 4.98 14.18 -5.73
CA ALA A 140 5.44 12.82 -5.97
C ALA A 140 4.26 11.93 -6.39
N VAL A 141 4.55 10.91 -7.15
CA VAL A 141 3.56 9.94 -7.63
C VAL A 141 3.82 8.57 -7.03
N PHE A 142 2.81 7.73 -7.00
CA PHE A 142 2.93 6.30 -6.72
C PHE A 142 1.92 5.51 -7.53
N ASP A 143 2.18 4.22 -7.62
CA ASP A 143 1.27 3.24 -8.21
C ASP A 143 1.47 1.90 -7.51
N ASN A 144 0.56 0.94 -7.67
CA ASN A 144 0.68 -0.38 -7.08
C ASN A 144 1.44 -1.34 -8.01
N TYR A 145 2.76 -1.24 -8.07
CA TYR A 145 3.59 -2.15 -8.86
C TYR A 145 3.63 -3.57 -8.26
N ILE A 146 2.45 -4.21 -8.15
CA ILE A 146 2.27 -5.56 -7.58
C ILE A 146 2.19 -6.66 -8.64
N GLN A 147 2.65 -6.39 -9.86
CA GLN A 147 2.64 -7.36 -10.97
C GLN A 147 3.35 -8.68 -10.63
N ASP A 148 4.37 -8.67 -9.78
CA ASP A 148 5.04 -9.90 -9.32
C ASP A 148 4.06 -10.83 -8.59
N ALA A 149 3.30 -10.29 -7.64
CA ALA A 149 2.29 -11.05 -6.92
C ALA A 149 1.15 -11.51 -7.84
N SER A 150 0.72 -10.65 -8.77
CA SER A 150 -0.31 -10.99 -9.76
C SER A 150 0.15 -12.14 -10.68
N TYR A 151 1.42 -12.12 -11.14
CA TYR A 151 2.01 -13.21 -11.90
C TYR A 151 2.01 -14.54 -11.12
N LEU A 152 2.40 -14.51 -9.84
CA LEU A 152 2.39 -15.73 -9.01
C LEU A 152 0.97 -16.28 -8.80
N THR A 153 -0.05 -15.43 -8.65
CA THR A 153 -1.45 -15.88 -8.59
C THR A 153 -1.89 -16.49 -9.92
N GLY A 154 -1.36 -16.00 -11.05
CA GLY A 154 -1.62 -16.55 -12.38
C GLY A 154 -1.12 -17.99 -12.53
N ILE A 155 0.07 -18.34 -12.02
CA ILE A 155 0.60 -19.71 -12.02
C ILE A 155 -0.37 -20.66 -11.31
N ILE A 156 -0.91 -20.24 -10.16
CA ILE A 156 -1.88 -21.00 -9.38
C ILE A 156 -3.19 -21.16 -10.17
N ALA A 157 -3.71 -20.06 -10.71
CA ALA A 157 -4.97 -20.05 -11.46
C ALA A 157 -4.92 -20.97 -12.69
N GLY A 158 -3.84 -20.92 -13.45
CA GLY A 158 -3.67 -21.77 -14.63
C GLY A 158 -3.63 -23.25 -14.30
N SER A 159 -3.07 -23.63 -13.14
CA SER A 159 -3.00 -25.01 -12.67
C SER A 159 -4.34 -25.59 -12.17
N LEU A 160 -5.30 -24.71 -11.86
CA LEU A 160 -6.60 -25.09 -11.29
C LEU A 160 -7.78 -24.91 -12.25
N SER A 161 -7.60 -24.19 -13.36
CA SER A 161 -8.65 -24.03 -14.36
C SER A 161 -8.75 -25.29 -15.22
N ASP A 162 -9.85 -26.02 -15.12
CA ASP A 162 -10.14 -27.22 -15.90
C ASP A 162 -10.52 -26.87 -17.36
N SER A 163 -11.27 -25.76 -17.56
CA SER A 163 -11.68 -25.31 -18.88
C SER A 163 -10.58 -24.60 -19.66
N GLY A 164 -9.60 -24.05 -18.96
CA GLY A 164 -8.61 -23.13 -19.52
C GLY A 164 -9.20 -21.79 -19.98
N ASN A 165 -10.47 -21.51 -19.65
CA ASN A 165 -11.15 -20.25 -19.99
C ASN A 165 -11.29 -19.39 -18.74
N ILE A 166 -10.59 -18.27 -18.72
CA ILE A 166 -10.41 -17.43 -17.53
C ILE A 166 -10.97 -16.03 -17.78
N GLY A 167 -11.83 -15.56 -16.89
CA GLY A 167 -12.42 -14.22 -16.96
C GLY A 167 -11.61 -13.21 -16.17
N LEU A 168 -11.34 -12.04 -16.76
CA LEU A 168 -10.68 -10.91 -16.11
C LEU A 168 -11.61 -9.70 -16.13
N ILE A 169 -11.98 -9.20 -14.95
CA ILE A 169 -12.90 -8.08 -14.80
C ILE A 169 -12.17 -6.94 -14.10
N GLY A 170 -11.99 -5.81 -14.80
CA GLY A 170 -11.33 -4.61 -14.29
C GLY A 170 -12.22 -3.38 -14.24
N GLY A 171 -11.74 -2.32 -13.57
CA GLY A 171 -12.42 -1.04 -13.49
C GLY A 171 -12.34 -0.25 -14.80
N PHE A 172 -11.15 0.19 -15.14
CA PHE A 172 -10.82 0.93 -16.36
C PHE A 172 -9.50 0.41 -16.97
N PRO A 173 -9.32 0.50 -18.29
CA PRO A 173 -8.10 0.04 -18.98
C PRO A 173 -6.96 1.07 -18.83
N ILE A 174 -6.54 1.36 -17.62
CA ILE A 174 -5.38 2.23 -17.33
C ILE A 174 -4.11 1.40 -17.10
N PRO A 175 -2.91 1.97 -17.24
CA PRO A 175 -1.65 1.27 -17.10
C PRO A 175 -1.54 0.40 -15.85
N GLU A 176 -2.01 0.89 -14.70
CA GLU A 176 -2.03 0.17 -13.43
C GLU A 176 -2.78 -1.17 -13.53
N VAL A 177 -4.03 -1.15 -14.00
CA VAL A 177 -4.88 -2.35 -14.12
C VAL A 177 -4.35 -3.27 -15.21
N ASN A 178 -3.93 -2.69 -16.35
CA ASN A 178 -3.47 -3.44 -17.53
C ASN A 178 -2.25 -4.29 -17.21
N ARG A 179 -1.22 -3.72 -16.53
CA ARG A 179 0.01 -4.46 -16.18
C ARG A 179 -0.26 -5.64 -15.26
N LEU A 180 -1.20 -5.50 -14.31
CA LEU A 180 -1.56 -6.58 -13.39
C LEU A 180 -2.27 -7.71 -14.13
N MET A 181 -3.19 -7.39 -15.03
CA MET A 181 -3.87 -8.38 -15.87
C MET A 181 -2.90 -9.11 -16.80
N HIS A 182 -1.96 -8.39 -17.45
CA HIS A 182 -0.94 -9.02 -18.27
C HIS A 182 -0.01 -9.93 -17.48
N ALA A 183 0.42 -9.50 -16.30
CA ALA A 183 1.25 -10.33 -15.42
C ALA A 183 0.50 -11.60 -14.98
N PHE A 184 -0.77 -11.49 -14.60
CA PHE A 184 -1.62 -12.62 -14.29
C PHE A 184 -1.74 -13.58 -15.47
N MET A 185 -2.06 -13.07 -16.68
CA MET A 185 -2.15 -13.89 -17.91
C MET A 185 -0.82 -14.58 -18.25
N ALA A 186 0.30 -13.91 -18.01
CA ALA A 186 1.62 -14.52 -18.20
C ALA A 186 1.86 -15.67 -17.21
N GLY A 187 1.51 -15.47 -15.93
CA GLY A 187 1.57 -16.52 -14.91
C GLY A 187 0.68 -17.72 -15.24
N VAL A 188 -0.55 -17.49 -15.70
CA VAL A 188 -1.47 -18.56 -16.15
C VAL A 188 -0.82 -19.43 -17.22
N ARG A 189 -0.15 -18.83 -18.19
CA ARG A 189 0.48 -19.56 -19.32
C ARG A 189 1.67 -20.42 -18.90
N GLU A 190 2.26 -20.22 -17.76
CA GLU A 190 3.32 -21.08 -17.23
C GLU A 190 2.80 -22.50 -16.92
N THR A 191 1.55 -22.62 -16.47
CA THR A 191 0.93 -23.91 -16.10
C THR A 191 -0.17 -24.33 -17.06
N ASN A 192 -0.74 -23.41 -17.85
CA ASN A 192 -1.75 -23.65 -18.88
C ASN A 192 -1.46 -22.81 -20.13
N PRO A 193 -0.53 -23.25 -21.00
CA PRO A 193 -0.10 -22.48 -22.18
C PRO A 193 -1.22 -22.16 -23.19
N ASP A 194 -2.26 -23.01 -23.24
CA ASP A 194 -3.39 -22.90 -24.19
C ASP A 194 -4.57 -22.11 -23.58
N ALA A 195 -4.42 -21.54 -22.39
CA ALA A 195 -5.47 -20.79 -21.71
C ALA A 195 -5.99 -19.64 -22.56
N LYS A 196 -7.30 -19.45 -22.52
CA LYS A 196 -8.03 -18.35 -23.16
C LYS A 196 -8.53 -17.37 -22.10
N PHE A 197 -8.63 -16.13 -22.51
CA PHE A 197 -9.00 -15.06 -21.63
C PHE A 197 -10.20 -14.29 -22.17
N GLN A 198 -11.17 -14.04 -21.29
CA GLN A 198 -12.24 -13.07 -21.48
C GLN A 198 -11.90 -11.83 -20.67
N VAL A 199 -11.73 -10.68 -21.30
CA VAL A 199 -11.36 -9.43 -20.63
C VAL A 199 -12.49 -8.42 -20.77
N SER A 200 -12.87 -7.77 -19.67
CA SER A 200 -13.87 -6.70 -19.66
C SER A 200 -13.57 -5.66 -18.59
N PHE A 201 -13.89 -4.41 -18.92
CA PHE A 201 -13.80 -3.28 -18.00
C PHE A 201 -15.20 -2.72 -17.75
N ILE A 202 -15.57 -2.52 -16.48
CA ILE A 202 -16.94 -2.10 -16.10
C ILE A 202 -17.16 -0.58 -16.20
N GLY A 203 -16.08 0.22 -16.40
CA GLY A 203 -16.16 1.67 -16.47
C GLY A 203 -16.44 2.36 -15.14
N SER A 204 -16.12 1.69 -14.01
CA SER A 204 -16.28 2.23 -12.67
C SER A 204 -15.19 1.71 -11.73
N TRP A 205 -14.76 2.54 -10.78
CA TRP A 205 -13.86 2.11 -9.71
C TRP A 205 -14.58 1.39 -8.58
N PHE A 206 -15.89 1.65 -8.39
CA PHE A 206 -16.67 1.01 -7.35
C PHE A 206 -18.13 0.80 -7.79
N ASP A 207 -18.38 -0.32 -8.44
CA ASP A 207 -19.72 -0.79 -8.84
C ASP A 207 -19.79 -2.32 -8.76
N PRO A 208 -19.91 -2.88 -7.53
CA PRO A 208 -20.00 -4.32 -7.33
C PRO A 208 -21.11 -5.00 -8.13
N PRO A 209 -22.33 -4.43 -8.28
CA PRO A 209 -23.35 -5.00 -9.13
C PRO A 209 -22.94 -5.16 -10.60
N ALA A 210 -22.34 -4.14 -11.22
CA ALA A 210 -21.88 -4.21 -12.61
C ALA A 210 -20.76 -5.24 -12.79
N ALA A 211 -19.82 -5.33 -11.84
CA ALA A 211 -18.77 -6.33 -11.85
C ALA A 211 -19.34 -7.76 -11.75
N LYS A 212 -20.33 -7.96 -10.89
CA LYS A 212 -21.02 -9.24 -10.70
C LYS A 212 -21.75 -9.69 -11.97
N GLU A 213 -22.51 -8.80 -12.61
CA GLU A 213 -23.20 -9.09 -13.88
C GLU A 213 -22.19 -9.45 -14.99
N THR A 214 -21.07 -8.72 -15.08
CA THR A 214 -20.00 -9.02 -16.03
C THR A 214 -19.40 -10.40 -15.78
N ALA A 215 -19.17 -10.75 -14.51
CA ALA A 215 -18.68 -12.06 -14.11
C ALA A 215 -19.65 -13.19 -14.48
N TYR A 216 -20.94 -13.01 -14.29
CA TYR A 216 -21.95 -13.99 -14.71
C TYR A 216 -21.90 -14.25 -16.21
N ALA A 217 -21.79 -13.19 -17.03
CA ALA A 217 -21.70 -13.34 -18.48
C ALA A 217 -20.43 -14.15 -18.88
N MET A 218 -19.30 -13.94 -18.23
CA MET A 218 -18.08 -14.70 -18.49
C MET A 218 -18.22 -16.17 -18.06
N ILE A 219 -18.85 -16.45 -16.93
CA ILE A 219 -19.11 -17.82 -16.47
C ILE A 219 -20.07 -18.53 -17.43
N GLU A 220 -21.12 -17.87 -17.91
CA GLU A 220 -22.04 -18.41 -18.91
C GLU A 220 -21.33 -18.70 -20.25
N ASN A 221 -20.27 -17.97 -20.57
CA ASN A 221 -19.40 -18.21 -21.71
C ASN A 221 -18.28 -19.22 -21.39
N GLY A 222 -18.37 -19.95 -20.28
CA GLY A 222 -17.53 -21.10 -19.94
C GLY A 222 -16.27 -20.78 -19.12
N ALA A 223 -16.15 -19.59 -18.53
CA ALA A 223 -15.07 -19.31 -17.57
C ALA A 223 -15.30 -20.10 -16.29
N ASP A 224 -14.28 -20.80 -15.80
CA ASP A 224 -14.27 -21.52 -14.52
C ASP A 224 -13.31 -20.93 -13.49
N MET A 225 -12.57 -19.90 -13.88
CA MET A 225 -11.66 -19.12 -13.05
C MET A 225 -11.86 -17.63 -13.35
N LEU A 226 -11.93 -16.78 -12.32
CA LEU A 226 -12.10 -15.34 -12.47
C LEU A 226 -10.96 -14.58 -11.77
N TYR A 227 -10.44 -13.54 -12.41
CA TYR A 227 -9.55 -12.55 -11.80
C TYR A 227 -10.38 -11.37 -11.29
N ALA A 228 -10.51 -11.28 -9.96
CA ALA A 228 -11.37 -10.32 -9.27
C ALA A 228 -10.61 -9.02 -8.99
N GLU A 229 -10.37 -8.21 -10.03
CA GLU A 229 -9.80 -6.88 -9.85
C GLU A 229 -10.84 -5.93 -9.22
N ARG A 230 -12.15 -6.25 -9.28
CA ARG A 230 -13.25 -5.48 -8.67
C ARG A 230 -14.08 -6.32 -7.68
N PHE A 231 -14.67 -5.65 -6.67
CA PHE A 231 -15.70 -6.25 -5.81
C PHE A 231 -16.92 -6.68 -6.64
N GLY A 232 -17.57 -7.74 -6.22
CA GLY A 232 -18.71 -8.36 -6.93
C GLY A 232 -18.30 -9.58 -7.77
N VAL A 233 -17.06 -9.65 -8.24
CA VAL A 233 -16.58 -10.79 -9.04
C VAL A 233 -16.52 -12.06 -8.21
N SER A 234 -15.95 -12.01 -7.00
CA SER A 234 -15.90 -13.16 -6.09
C SER A 234 -17.27 -13.60 -5.61
N ASP A 235 -18.22 -12.66 -5.46
CA ASP A 235 -19.64 -12.99 -5.18
C ASP A 235 -20.24 -13.84 -6.29
N ALA A 236 -20.07 -13.43 -7.55
CA ALA A 236 -20.54 -14.19 -8.70
C ALA A 236 -19.89 -15.57 -8.78
N ALA A 237 -18.57 -15.64 -8.56
CA ALA A 237 -17.82 -16.89 -8.56
C ALA A 237 -18.38 -17.86 -7.49
N GLN A 238 -18.60 -17.37 -6.26
CA GLN A 238 -19.15 -18.16 -5.16
C GLN A 238 -20.56 -18.67 -5.49
N GLU A 239 -21.43 -17.82 -5.99
CA GLU A 239 -22.82 -18.19 -6.34
C GLU A 239 -22.90 -19.21 -7.48
N LYS A 240 -21.95 -19.20 -8.39
CA LYS A 240 -21.89 -20.11 -9.54
C LYS A 240 -21.00 -21.34 -9.31
N GLY A 241 -20.28 -21.39 -8.17
CA GLY A 241 -19.40 -22.50 -7.83
C GLY A 241 -18.14 -22.59 -8.70
N VAL A 242 -17.65 -21.45 -9.21
CA VAL A 242 -16.36 -21.35 -9.92
C VAL A 242 -15.31 -20.71 -9.01
N LEU A 243 -14.03 -20.79 -9.40
CA LEU A 243 -12.95 -20.26 -8.60
C LEU A 243 -12.64 -18.79 -8.94
N ALA A 244 -12.01 -18.09 -7.99
CA ALA A 244 -11.56 -16.72 -8.20
C ALA A 244 -10.17 -16.47 -7.61
N ILE A 245 -9.51 -15.46 -8.15
CA ILE A 245 -8.26 -14.88 -7.66
C ILE A 245 -8.55 -13.47 -7.15
N GLY A 246 -8.18 -13.17 -5.91
CA GLY A 246 -8.27 -11.84 -5.32
C GLY A 246 -7.13 -10.93 -5.79
N ASN A 247 -7.40 -9.63 -5.79
CA ASN A 247 -6.43 -8.61 -6.18
C ASN A 247 -6.41 -7.46 -5.19
N VAL A 248 -5.22 -6.90 -4.93
CA VAL A 248 -4.93 -5.78 -4.01
C VAL A 248 -5.12 -6.14 -2.53
N ILE A 249 -6.16 -6.88 -2.18
CA ILE A 249 -6.46 -7.35 -0.82
C ILE A 249 -6.69 -8.86 -0.80
N ASP A 250 -6.48 -9.46 0.36
CA ASP A 250 -6.87 -10.86 0.58
C ASP A 250 -8.37 -10.92 0.94
N THR A 251 -9.15 -11.58 0.10
CA THR A 251 -10.58 -11.83 0.31
C THR A 251 -10.90 -13.29 0.60
N GLN A 252 -9.89 -14.13 0.82
CA GLN A 252 -10.05 -15.56 1.04
C GLN A 252 -10.88 -15.89 2.28
N ALA A 253 -10.79 -15.08 3.34
CA ALA A 253 -11.59 -15.27 4.55
C ALA A 253 -13.10 -15.08 4.31
N ASP A 254 -13.48 -14.20 3.37
CA ASP A 254 -14.87 -13.92 3.01
C ASP A 254 -15.41 -14.97 2.02
N TYR A 255 -14.53 -15.56 1.21
CA TYR A 255 -14.85 -16.54 0.17
C TYR A 255 -13.96 -17.79 0.27
N PRO A 256 -14.02 -18.54 1.40
CA PRO A 256 -13.03 -19.58 1.73
C PRO A 256 -13.02 -20.78 0.78
N ASP A 257 -14.12 -21.04 0.06
CA ASP A 257 -14.24 -22.13 -0.91
C ASP A 257 -14.14 -21.64 -2.38
N THR A 258 -13.87 -20.36 -2.59
CA THR A 258 -13.94 -19.69 -3.90
C THR A 258 -12.64 -18.98 -4.25
N VAL A 259 -12.13 -18.12 -3.37
CA VAL A 259 -10.88 -17.37 -3.60
C VAL A 259 -9.70 -18.25 -3.24
N VAL A 260 -8.93 -18.62 -4.25
CA VAL A 260 -7.80 -19.55 -4.14
C VAL A 260 -6.55 -18.87 -3.60
N ALA A 261 -6.26 -17.70 -4.13
CA ALA A 261 -5.08 -16.90 -3.85
C ALA A 261 -5.40 -15.42 -4.08
N SER A 262 -4.61 -14.53 -3.50
CA SER A 262 -4.74 -13.09 -3.71
C SER A 262 -3.36 -12.45 -3.85
N ALA A 263 -3.23 -11.50 -4.80
CA ALA A 263 -2.11 -10.59 -4.85
C ALA A 263 -2.38 -9.43 -3.88
N ILE A 264 -1.54 -9.24 -2.88
CA ILE A 264 -1.71 -8.19 -1.87
C ILE A 264 -0.82 -7.00 -2.18
N TRP A 265 -1.38 -5.80 -2.05
CA TRP A 265 -0.63 -4.56 -1.99
C TRP A 265 -0.45 -4.09 -0.56
N ASN A 266 0.78 -3.82 -0.15
CA ASN A 266 1.11 -3.19 1.11
C ASN A 266 1.63 -1.76 0.84
N PHE A 267 0.84 -0.75 1.21
CA PHE A 267 1.20 0.65 1.00
C PHE A 267 2.13 1.21 2.09
N GLU A 268 2.35 0.51 3.20
CA GLU A 268 3.17 1.01 4.30
C GLU A 268 4.60 1.40 3.90
N PRO A 269 5.35 0.63 3.07
CA PRO A 269 6.68 1.05 2.64
C PRO A 269 6.69 2.39 1.89
N THR A 270 5.71 2.59 1.01
CA THR A 270 5.52 3.83 0.25
C THR A 270 5.24 5.01 1.18
N LEU A 271 4.27 4.87 2.09
CA LEU A 271 3.89 5.94 3.02
C LEU A 271 5.00 6.25 4.02
N ASN A 272 5.64 5.23 4.59
CA ASN A 272 6.72 5.41 5.57
C ASN A 272 7.88 6.19 4.96
N MET A 273 8.28 5.87 3.72
CA MET A 273 9.32 6.62 3.01
C MET A 273 8.92 8.10 2.82
N ALA A 274 7.68 8.37 2.43
CA ALA A 274 7.19 9.75 2.28
C ALA A 274 7.21 10.50 3.61
N ILE A 275 6.74 9.86 4.70
CA ILE A 275 6.76 10.44 6.05
C ILE A 275 8.20 10.76 6.48
N GLU A 276 9.14 9.85 6.28
CA GLU A 276 10.56 10.06 6.61
C GLU A 276 11.14 11.24 5.84
N GLN A 277 10.86 11.34 4.55
CA GLN A 277 11.38 12.44 3.72
C GLN A 277 10.74 13.78 4.07
N VAL A 278 9.45 13.82 4.40
CA VAL A 278 8.78 15.03 4.89
C VAL A 278 9.39 15.48 6.22
N LYS A 279 9.57 14.56 7.19
CA LYS A 279 10.22 14.85 8.49
C LYS A 279 11.66 15.34 8.31
N ALA A 280 12.39 14.83 7.32
CA ALA A 280 13.77 15.22 7.01
C ALA A 280 13.87 16.50 6.15
N GLY A 281 12.77 17.02 5.60
CA GLY A 281 12.78 18.13 4.65
C GLY A 281 13.45 17.78 3.30
N THR A 282 13.39 16.51 2.89
CA THR A 282 14.02 15.97 1.68
C THR A 282 13.02 15.39 0.69
N PHE A 283 11.71 15.58 0.93
CA PHE A 283 10.66 15.15 0.02
C PHE A 283 10.81 15.82 -1.35
N LYS A 284 10.65 15.06 -2.41
CA LYS A 284 10.82 15.54 -3.79
C LYS A 284 9.95 14.75 -4.76
N ALA A 285 9.79 15.31 -5.96
CA ALA A 285 9.07 14.68 -7.07
C ALA A 285 9.81 13.40 -7.54
N GLU A 286 9.40 12.26 -7.01
CA GLU A 286 9.85 10.91 -7.40
C GLU A 286 8.66 9.98 -7.60
N ASP A 287 8.90 8.83 -8.24
CA ASP A 287 7.97 7.73 -8.28
C ASP A 287 8.19 6.82 -7.06
N TYR A 288 7.32 6.95 -6.08
CA TYR A 288 7.30 6.14 -4.86
C TYR A 288 6.67 4.77 -5.08
N GLY A 289 6.07 4.52 -6.25
CA GLY A 289 5.51 3.22 -6.63
C GLY A 289 6.54 2.09 -6.56
N ARG A 290 7.85 2.40 -6.72
CA ARG A 290 8.93 1.42 -6.53
C ARG A 290 8.86 0.68 -5.19
N PHE A 291 8.35 1.30 -4.14
CA PHE A 291 8.18 0.69 -2.82
C PHE A 291 6.98 -0.25 -2.73
N SER A 292 6.12 -0.28 -3.78
CA SER A 292 5.03 -1.26 -3.94
C SER A 292 5.53 -2.61 -4.48
N MET A 293 6.78 -2.71 -4.94
CA MET A 293 7.33 -3.95 -5.47
C MET A 293 7.53 -5.01 -4.38
N MET A 294 7.50 -6.28 -4.78
CA MET A 294 7.64 -7.42 -3.85
C MET A 294 8.95 -7.38 -3.06
N LYS A 295 10.07 -7.09 -3.70
CA LYS A 295 11.39 -6.99 -3.05
C LYS A 295 11.51 -5.87 -2.03
N GLU A 296 10.63 -4.87 -2.08
CA GLU A 296 10.57 -3.75 -1.13
C GLU A 296 9.53 -4.00 -0.02
N GLY A 297 8.87 -5.16 -0.02
CA GLY A 297 7.81 -5.50 0.93
C GLY A 297 6.45 -4.86 0.62
N GLY A 298 6.30 -4.26 -0.57
CA GLY A 298 5.06 -3.62 -1.01
C GLY A 298 4.08 -4.55 -1.72
N ALA A 299 4.51 -5.75 -2.10
CA ALA A 299 3.63 -6.77 -2.68
C ALA A 299 3.91 -8.14 -2.09
N GLU A 300 2.88 -8.96 -1.98
CA GLU A 300 3.00 -10.34 -1.56
C GLU A 300 1.89 -11.22 -2.13
N LEU A 301 2.17 -12.53 -2.22
CA LEU A 301 1.14 -13.54 -2.43
C LEU A 301 0.51 -13.88 -1.07
N ALA A 302 -0.80 -13.74 -0.95
CA ALA A 302 -1.54 -14.09 0.25
C ALA A 302 -1.38 -15.57 0.62
N PRO A 303 -1.50 -15.94 1.90
CA PRO A 303 -1.64 -17.33 2.29
C PRO A 303 -2.83 -18.00 1.59
N LEU A 304 -2.67 -19.24 1.14
CA LEU A 304 -3.72 -19.94 0.39
C LEU A 304 -4.90 -20.42 1.26
N GLY A 305 -4.87 -20.20 2.57
CA GLY A 305 -5.95 -20.51 3.49
C GLY A 305 -6.48 -21.94 3.33
N THR A 306 -7.76 -22.08 3.01
CA THR A 306 -8.43 -23.38 2.79
C THR A 306 -7.97 -24.10 1.53
N PHE A 307 -7.26 -23.43 0.62
CA PHE A 307 -6.68 -24.02 -0.58
C PHE A 307 -5.24 -24.55 -0.37
N ALA A 308 -4.67 -24.38 0.83
CA ALA A 308 -3.39 -24.96 1.17
C ALA A 308 -3.43 -26.49 0.98
N GLY A 309 -2.54 -27.02 0.14
CA GLY A 309 -2.48 -28.44 -0.22
C GLY A 309 -3.51 -28.89 -1.27
N LYS A 310 -4.33 -27.99 -1.81
CA LYS A 310 -5.25 -28.29 -2.93
C LYS A 310 -4.68 -27.88 -4.29
N VAL A 311 -3.74 -26.92 -4.30
CA VAL A 311 -2.99 -26.55 -5.51
C VAL A 311 -1.99 -27.66 -5.83
N PRO A 312 -1.83 -28.08 -7.11
CA PRO A 312 -0.84 -29.07 -7.51
C PRO A 312 0.56 -28.70 -7.03
N GLN A 313 1.31 -29.69 -6.51
CA GLN A 313 2.63 -29.44 -5.93
C GLN A 313 3.61 -28.84 -6.95
N GLU A 314 3.56 -29.29 -8.21
CA GLU A 314 4.41 -28.77 -9.28
C GLU A 314 4.17 -27.26 -9.53
N ALA A 315 2.92 -26.80 -9.43
CA ALA A 315 2.59 -25.38 -9.54
C ALA A 315 3.11 -24.60 -8.34
N MET A 316 3.00 -25.14 -7.13
CA MET A 316 3.53 -24.51 -5.92
C MET A 316 5.06 -24.45 -5.93
N ASP A 317 5.73 -25.50 -6.41
CA ASP A 317 7.19 -25.50 -6.56
C ASP A 317 7.64 -24.41 -7.55
N LEU A 318 6.90 -24.22 -8.65
CA LEU A 318 7.14 -23.13 -9.61
C LEU A 318 6.88 -21.75 -8.99
N VAL A 319 5.82 -21.58 -8.22
CA VAL A 319 5.53 -20.33 -7.48
C VAL A 319 6.69 -19.96 -6.55
N GLU A 320 7.18 -20.91 -5.74
CA GLU A 320 8.30 -20.67 -4.82
C GLU A 320 9.61 -20.38 -5.59
N GLN A 321 9.87 -21.09 -6.69
CA GLN A 321 11.01 -20.82 -7.55
C GLN A 321 10.94 -19.39 -8.11
N ARG A 322 9.83 -19.01 -8.75
CA ARG A 322 9.66 -17.67 -9.35
C ARG A 322 9.73 -16.56 -8.30
N LYS A 323 9.12 -16.79 -7.15
CA LYS A 323 9.21 -15.85 -6.02
C LYS A 323 10.66 -15.65 -5.58
N ALA A 324 11.44 -16.71 -5.46
CA ALA A 324 12.86 -16.61 -5.09
C ALA A 324 13.66 -15.85 -6.17
N GLU A 325 13.43 -16.14 -7.45
CA GLU A 325 14.07 -15.47 -8.59
C GLU A 325 13.70 -13.98 -8.66
N ILE A 326 12.44 -13.62 -8.38
CA ILE A 326 11.98 -12.23 -8.29
C ILE A 326 12.70 -11.51 -7.13
N MET A 327 12.75 -12.13 -5.96
CA MET A 327 13.40 -11.54 -4.78
C MET A 327 14.90 -11.37 -4.96
N SER A 328 15.58 -12.27 -5.69
CA SER A 328 17.02 -12.13 -6.02
C SER A 328 17.27 -11.16 -7.18
N GLY A 329 16.26 -10.91 -8.03
CA GLY A 329 16.38 -10.12 -9.25
C GLY A 329 16.82 -10.94 -10.48
N ASP A 330 16.85 -12.26 -10.38
CA ASP A 330 17.16 -13.17 -11.50
C ASP A 330 15.98 -13.29 -12.49
N TYR A 331 14.78 -12.99 -12.03
CA TYR A 331 13.58 -12.88 -12.85
C TYR A 331 12.91 -11.52 -12.65
N THR A 332 12.42 -10.95 -13.74
CA THR A 332 11.65 -9.69 -13.72
C THR A 332 10.34 -9.94 -14.46
N THR A 333 9.23 -9.73 -13.78
CA THR A 333 7.90 -9.80 -14.38
C THR A 333 7.77 -8.71 -15.44
N GLU A 334 7.37 -9.10 -16.65
CA GLU A 334 7.16 -8.16 -17.74
C GLU A 334 6.09 -7.13 -17.37
N VAL A 335 6.37 -5.87 -17.64
CA VAL A 335 5.42 -4.77 -17.50
C VAL A 335 4.84 -4.44 -18.87
N ASN A 336 3.55 -4.68 -19.04
CA ASN A 336 2.80 -4.31 -20.22
C ASN A 336 1.61 -3.44 -19.80
N ASP A 337 1.67 -2.16 -20.18
CA ASP A 337 0.66 -1.15 -19.85
C ASP A 337 -0.44 -1.02 -20.93
N GLU A 338 -0.36 -1.79 -22.01
CA GLU A 338 -1.39 -1.79 -23.06
C GLU A 338 -2.66 -2.50 -22.56
N GLU A 339 -3.82 -2.08 -23.08
CA GLU A 339 -5.10 -2.70 -22.74
C GLU A 339 -5.12 -4.19 -23.14
N PRO A 340 -5.28 -5.13 -22.19
CA PRO A 340 -5.35 -6.55 -22.50
C PRO A 340 -6.61 -6.89 -23.31
N LYS A 341 -6.52 -7.89 -24.18
CA LYS A 341 -7.60 -8.30 -25.05
C LYS A 341 -8.01 -9.74 -24.80
N SER A 342 -9.30 -10.03 -25.00
CA SER A 342 -9.81 -11.40 -25.09
C SER A 342 -9.20 -12.15 -26.27
N ASN A 343 -9.02 -13.50 -26.15
CA ASN A 343 -8.43 -14.35 -27.20
C ASN A 343 -9.15 -15.71 -27.33
#